data_fbca4c7e97d914039ba6cb26002d3e3d
#
_entry.id   fbca4c7e97d914039ba6cb26002d3e3d
#
_cell.length_a   1.000
_cell.length_b   1.000
_cell.length_c   1.000
_cell.angle_alpha   90.00
_cell.angle_beta   90.00
_cell.angle_gamma   90.00
#
_symmetry.space_group_name_H-M   'P 1'
#
loop_
_entity.id
_entity.type
_entity.pdbx_description
1 polymer ?
#
loop_
_entity_poly.entity_id
_entity_poly.type
_entity_poly.pdbx_seq_one_letter_code
_entity_poly.pdbx_strand_id
1 'polypeptide(L)'
;MTITQEEILKQVEEMDVRYLRLIFTDILGTIKNVEVPITQLKKVLSNKMMFDGSSIEGFVRIEESDMYLYPDLDTWVVFPWSSKHGTIARLICDVYKPDGTPFAGDPRSNLKRILEEMEDLGFSNFNLGPEPEFFLFKLDENGEPTLEGNDQGSYFDLAPVDLGEECRREIVLELEKIGFDIEASHHEVAPGQHEIDWKYAPAVAACDNIQTFKLVVKTIARKHGLHATFMPKPVFGIAGSGMHFNLSLFDKEGNNAFYDPTDAHGLSDTCRYFIAGVMKHAKALTAICNPTVNSYKRLVPGYEAPVYIAWSAQNRSPLIRIPEARGLSTRIELRSVDPAANPYLAMAAILRAGLEGIREKLPVPAPVDRNIYAMSTAERKEVGIDDLPSSLAEAIDCLKADTVVKDALGGHIYSNFVEAKKFEWAAYRSQVTQWELDQYLKLF
;
A
#
# COMPACT_ATOMS: atom_id res chain seq x y z
N MET A 1 -10.86 17.69 -11.99
CA MET A 1 -10.52 18.52 -13.17
C MET A 1 -9.03 18.37 -13.37
N THR A 2 -8.62 18.06 -14.59
CA THR A 2 -7.19 17.97 -14.95
C THR A 2 -6.56 19.35 -14.87
N ILE A 3 -5.53 19.52 -14.05
CA ILE A 3 -4.81 20.81 -13.96
C ILE A 3 -4.03 21.06 -15.24
N THR A 4 -4.09 22.28 -15.75
CA THR A 4 -3.37 22.68 -16.96
C THR A 4 -1.96 23.20 -16.64
N GLN A 5 -1.07 23.20 -17.65
CA GLN A 5 0.25 23.81 -17.50
C GLN A 5 0.16 25.32 -17.14
N GLU A 6 -0.84 26.02 -17.67
CA GLU A 6 -1.06 27.44 -17.39
C GLU A 6 -1.46 27.67 -15.91
N GLU A 7 -2.30 26.80 -15.35
CA GLU A 7 -2.68 26.85 -13.94
C GLU A 7 -1.49 26.54 -13.03
N ILE A 8 -0.64 25.59 -13.41
CA ILE A 8 0.62 25.31 -12.68
C ILE A 8 1.52 26.55 -12.69
N LEU A 9 1.73 27.18 -13.84
CA LEU A 9 2.55 28.40 -13.94
C LEU A 9 2.01 29.52 -13.07
N LYS A 10 0.69 29.71 -13.05
CA LYS A 10 0.03 30.69 -12.20
C LYS A 10 0.25 30.39 -10.70
N GLN A 11 0.03 29.16 -10.26
CA GLN A 11 0.26 28.77 -8.86
C GLN A 11 1.74 28.91 -8.44
N VAL A 12 2.67 28.66 -9.34
CA VAL A 12 4.11 28.87 -9.09
C VAL A 12 4.41 30.32 -8.72
N GLU A 13 3.80 31.28 -9.41
CA GLU A 13 3.96 32.71 -9.13
C GLU A 13 3.23 33.12 -7.85
N GLU A 14 1.96 32.74 -7.70
CA GLU A 14 1.11 33.12 -6.57
C GLU A 14 1.59 32.57 -5.22
N MET A 15 2.16 31.36 -5.22
CA MET A 15 2.59 30.66 -4.00
C MET A 15 4.13 30.70 -3.78
N ASP A 16 4.86 31.50 -4.55
CA ASP A 16 6.32 31.63 -4.50
C ASP A 16 7.04 30.26 -4.48
N VAL A 17 6.66 29.37 -5.41
CA VAL A 17 7.29 28.05 -5.52
C VAL A 17 8.73 28.21 -6.01
N ARG A 18 9.71 27.69 -5.28
CA ARG A 18 11.13 27.80 -5.57
C ARG A 18 11.74 26.48 -6.03
N TYR A 19 11.22 25.37 -5.54
CA TYR A 19 11.71 24.03 -5.85
C TYR A 19 10.59 23.11 -6.28
N LEU A 20 10.89 22.20 -7.17
CA LEU A 20 9.98 21.20 -7.68
C LEU A 20 10.57 19.80 -7.45
N ARG A 21 9.84 18.94 -6.73
CA ARG A 21 10.18 17.53 -6.56
C ARG A 21 9.49 16.70 -7.61
N LEU A 22 10.28 15.95 -8.35
CA LEU A 22 9.83 14.93 -9.29
C LEU A 22 9.91 13.60 -8.59
N ILE A 23 8.75 13.10 -8.17
CA ILE A 23 8.62 11.92 -7.32
C ILE A 23 8.28 10.70 -8.16
N PHE A 24 8.92 9.58 -7.89
CA PHE A 24 8.58 8.27 -8.43
C PHE A 24 8.81 7.19 -7.37
N THR A 25 8.37 5.97 -7.62
CA THR A 25 8.46 4.86 -6.65
C THR A 25 9.25 3.71 -7.26
N ASP A 26 10.24 3.18 -6.53
CA ASP A 26 10.97 2.00 -6.96
C ASP A 26 10.17 0.70 -6.77
N ILE A 27 10.70 -0.44 -7.23
CA ILE A 27 10.02 -1.74 -7.14
C ILE A 27 9.78 -2.20 -5.70
N LEU A 28 10.55 -1.71 -4.73
CA LEU A 28 10.39 -2.04 -3.31
C LEU A 28 9.40 -1.13 -2.59
N GLY A 29 8.78 -0.16 -3.30
CA GLY A 29 7.82 0.78 -2.72
C GLY A 29 8.45 2.01 -2.08
N THR A 30 9.76 2.20 -2.24
CA THR A 30 10.45 3.37 -1.71
C THR A 30 10.23 4.58 -2.60
N ILE A 31 9.83 5.70 -1.98
CA ILE A 31 9.70 6.98 -2.68
C ILE A 31 11.07 7.52 -3.01
N LYS A 32 11.29 7.84 -4.27
CA LYS A 32 12.48 8.50 -4.80
C LYS A 32 12.10 9.86 -5.36
N ASN A 33 13.05 10.79 -5.42
CA ASN A 33 12.81 12.07 -6.08
C ASN A 33 14.06 12.66 -6.70
N VAL A 34 13.83 13.49 -7.71
CA VAL A 34 14.81 14.47 -8.22
C VAL A 34 14.25 15.85 -7.90
N GLU A 35 14.95 16.65 -7.09
CA GLU A 35 14.55 18.01 -6.80
C GLU A 35 15.27 18.97 -7.76
N VAL A 36 14.51 19.86 -8.38
CA VAL A 36 15.04 20.87 -9.33
C VAL A 36 14.58 22.26 -8.93
N PRO A 37 15.38 23.31 -9.21
CA PRO A 37 14.92 24.68 -9.07
C PRO A 37 13.77 24.95 -10.04
N ILE A 38 12.83 25.79 -9.66
CA ILE A 38 11.62 26.08 -10.47
C ILE A 38 11.94 26.62 -11.86
N THR A 39 13.12 27.19 -12.06
CA THR A 39 13.60 27.63 -13.37
C THR A 39 13.68 26.50 -14.41
N GLN A 40 13.69 25.24 -13.97
CA GLN A 40 13.68 24.05 -14.84
C GLN A 40 12.25 23.60 -15.21
N LEU A 41 11.19 24.27 -14.71
CA LEU A 41 9.80 23.83 -14.90
C LEU A 41 9.44 23.59 -16.38
N LYS A 42 9.87 24.46 -17.31
CA LYS A 42 9.62 24.26 -18.74
C LYS A 42 10.24 22.97 -19.29
N LYS A 43 11.43 22.62 -18.81
CA LYS A 43 12.10 21.36 -19.18
C LYS A 43 11.34 20.17 -18.63
N VAL A 44 10.86 20.24 -17.38
CA VAL A 44 10.04 19.22 -16.73
C VAL A 44 8.74 19.00 -17.50
N LEU A 45 7.97 20.06 -17.75
CA LEU A 45 6.69 19.99 -18.47
C LEU A 45 6.83 19.55 -19.94
N SER A 46 8.04 19.55 -20.49
CA SER A 46 8.34 19.05 -21.83
C SER A 46 8.84 17.60 -21.85
N ASN A 47 8.75 16.86 -20.72
CA ASN A 47 9.21 15.48 -20.58
C ASN A 47 10.71 15.29 -20.88
N LYS A 48 11.53 16.30 -20.59
CA LYS A 48 12.97 16.30 -20.90
C LYS A 48 13.87 16.16 -19.66
N MET A 49 13.26 15.80 -18.51
CA MET A 49 14.02 15.63 -17.28
C MET A 49 14.58 14.23 -17.21
N MET A 50 15.90 14.15 -17.35
CA MET A 50 16.68 12.91 -17.33
C MET A 50 17.27 12.68 -15.92
N PHE A 51 17.41 11.44 -15.52
CA PHE A 51 18.11 11.01 -14.32
C PHE A 51 18.84 9.69 -14.55
N ASP A 52 19.81 9.38 -13.69
CA ASP A 52 20.52 8.11 -13.68
C ASP A 52 19.75 7.06 -12.87
N GLY A 53 19.22 6.03 -13.54
CA GLY A 53 18.49 4.94 -12.92
C GLY A 53 19.39 3.79 -12.42
N SER A 54 20.69 3.78 -12.72
CA SER A 54 21.58 2.65 -12.44
C SER A 54 21.83 2.40 -10.95
N SER A 55 21.69 3.44 -10.12
CA SER A 55 21.82 3.34 -8.65
C SER A 55 20.51 3.02 -7.94
N ILE A 56 19.42 2.75 -8.68
CA ILE A 56 18.12 2.41 -8.11
C ILE A 56 17.93 0.90 -8.22
N GLU A 57 17.73 0.25 -7.09
CA GLU A 57 17.59 -1.20 -7.02
C GLU A 57 16.47 -1.71 -7.94
N GLY A 58 16.81 -2.68 -8.77
CA GLY A 58 15.89 -3.32 -9.70
C GLY A 58 15.51 -2.48 -10.92
N PHE A 59 16.13 -1.30 -11.15
CA PHE A 59 15.82 -0.49 -12.33
C PHE A 59 16.61 -0.96 -13.55
N VAL A 60 17.80 -0.42 -13.77
CA VAL A 60 18.59 -0.66 -15.00
C VAL A 60 20.05 -0.95 -14.68
N ARG A 61 20.80 -1.46 -15.66
CA ARG A 61 22.24 -1.64 -15.57
C ARG A 61 22.95 -0.32 -15.85
N ILE A 62 24.22 -0.23 -15.47
CA ILE A 62 25.05 0.98 -15.67
C ILE A 62 25.09 1.41 -17.14
N GLU A 63 25.08 0.45 -18.06
CA GLU A 63 25.16 0.71 -19.50
C GLU A 63 23.87 1.30 -20.10
N GLU A 64 22.74 1.24 -19.36
CA GLU A 64 21.43 1.74 -19.76
C GLU A 64 20.88 2.73 -18.73
N SER A 65 21.73 3.52 -18.10
CA SER A 65 21.41 4.31 -16.92
C SER A 65 20.48 5.51 -17.18
N ASP A 66 20.50 6.05 -18.39
CA ASP A 66 19.72 7.25 -18.73
C ASP A 66 18.21 6.95 -18.78
N MET A 67 17.46 7.60 -17.89
CA MET A 67 16.01 7.46 -17.79
C MET A 67 15.36 8.84 -17.77
N TYR A 68 14.07 8.92 -18.14
CA TYR A 68 13.30 10.15 -18.16
C TYR A 68 12.13 10.11 -17.18
N LEU A 69 11.86 11.24 -16.55
CA LEU A 69 10.69 11.46 -15.69
C LEU A 69 9.61 12.20 -16.47
N TYR A 70 8.48 11.55 -16.68
CA TYR A 70 7.31 12.12 -17.34
C TYR A 70 6.28 12.49 -16.26
N PRO A 71 6.13 13.80 -15.95
CA PRO A 71 5.25 14.23 -14.86
C PRO A 71 3.78 14.06 -15.22
N ASP A 72 3.02 13.51 -14.29
CA ASP A 72 1.57 13.51 -14.32
C ASP A 72 1.06 14.82 -13.70
N LEU A 73 0.48 15.69 -14.51
CA LEU A 73 0.08 17.04 -14.09
C LEU A 73 -1.02 17.00 -13.04
N ASP A 74 -1.91 16.02 -13.07
CA ASP A 74 -2.99 15.86 -12.09
C ASP A 74 -2.47 15.58 -10.66
N THR A 75 -1.18 15.26 -10.56
CA THR A 75 -0.52 15.06 -9.28
C THR A 75 0.18 16.32 -8.74
N TRP A 76 0.01 17.48 -9.37
CA TRP A 76 0.57 18.73 -8.88
C TRP A 76 0.08 19.07 -7.48
N VAL A 77 1.01 19.26 -6.56
CA VAL A 77 0.74 19.67 -5.17
C VAL A 77 1.81 20.65 -4.74
N VAL A 78 1.39 21.76 -4.13
CA VAL A 78 2.27 22.67 -3.39
C VAL A 78 2.19 22.27 -1.93
N PHE A 79 3.33 21.90 -1.33
CA PHE A 79 3.35 21.48 0.05
C PHE A 79 3.06 22.64 1.00
N PRO A 80 2.16 22.45 1.98
CA PRO A 80 1.74 23.55 2.88
C PRO A 80 2.80 23.94 3.90
N TRP A 81 3.80 23.07 4.15
CA TRP A 81 4.93 23.41 5.01
C TRP A 81 6.03 24.10 4.20
N SER A 82 6.33 25.33 4.56
CA SER A 82 7.41 26.10 3.94
C SER A 82 8.80 25.61 4.40
N SER A 83 9.79 25.74 3.53
CA SER A 83 11.20 25.69 3.92
C SER A 83 11.74 27.09 4.18
N LYS A 84 12.93 27.19 4.81
CA LYS A 84 13.63 28.49 4.97
C LYS A 84 14.02 29.12 3.61
N HIS A 85 13.90 28.36 2.51
CA HIS A 85 14.35 28.72 1.18
C HIS A 85 13.22 28.87 0.16
N GLY A 86 11.96 28.93 0.60
CA GLY A 86 10.79 29.08 -0.23
C GLY A 86 9.87 27.86 -0.25
N THR A 87 8.80 27.95 -1.03
CA THR A 87 7.79 26.90 -1.14
C THR A 87 8.27 25.79 -2.10
N ILE A 88 7.89 24.57 -1.77
CA ILE A 88 8.22 23.37 -2.53
C ILE A 88 6.94 22.79 -3.11
N ALA A 89 6.93 22.49 -4.41
CA ALA A 89 5.87 21.71 -5.05
C ALA A 89 6.37 20.31 -5.44
N ARG A 90 5.44 19.42 -5.78
CA ARG A 90 5.77 18.11 -6.34
C ARG A 90 4.91 17.77 -7.56
N LEU A 91 5.47 16.93 -8.41
CA LEU A 91 4.77 16.13 -9.42
C LEU A 91 5.16 14.68 -9.25
N ILE A 92 4.21 13.76 -9.36
CA ILE A 92 4.52 12.33 -9.47
C ILE A 92 4.77 12.02 -10.94
N CYS A 93 5.80 11.22 -11.21
CA CYS A 93 6.26 10.93 -12.55
C CYS A 93 6.17 9.45 -12.86
N ASP A 94 5.82 9.13 -14.09
CA ASP A 94 6.10 7.84 -14.69
C ASP A 94 7.53 7.81 -15.22
N VAL A 95 8.15 6.64 -15.24
CA VAL A 95 9.53 6.47 -15.72
C VAL A 95 9.53 5.96 -17.16
N TYR A 96 10.33 6.62 -18.00
CA TYR A 96 10.44 6.30 -19.43
C TYR A 96 11.90 6.05 -19.83
N LYS A 97 12.07 5.24 -20.88
CA LYS A 97 13.37 5.02 -21.51
C LYS A 97 13.72 6.16 -22.50
N PRO A 98 14.99 6.26 -22.93
CA PRO A 98 15.41 7.27 -23.91
C PRO A 98 14.70 7.19 -25.26
N ASP A 99 14.18 6.03 -25.64
CA ASP A 99 13.40 5.81 -26.86
C ASP A 99 11.96 6.30 -26.77
N GLY A 100 11.54 6.85 -25.60
CA GLY A 100 10.20 7.34 -25.36
C GLY A 100 9.18 6.26 -25.01
N THR A 101 9.62 5.02 -24.75
CA THR A 101 8.73 3.94 -24.28
C THR A 101 8.69 3.90 -22.75
N PRO A 102 7.54 3.52 -22.12
CA PRO A 102 7.46 3.32 -20.69
C PRO A 102 8.49 2.31 -20.20
N PHE A 103 9.09 2.57 -19.06
CA PHE A 103 10.04 1.65 -18.46
C PHE A 103 9.30 0.49 -17.78
N ALA A 104 9.62 -0.75 -18.18
CA ALA A 104 8.96 -1.95 -17.67
C ALA A 104 9.20 -2.22 -16.17
N GLY A 105 10.13 -1.51 -15.54
CA GLY A 105 10.41 -1.57 -14.11
C GLY A 105 9.68 -0.49 -13.28
N ASP A 106 8.87 0.36 -13.91
CA ASP A 106 8.08 1.37 -13.20
C ASP A 106 6.77 0.77 -12.62
N PRO A 107 6.62 0.69 -11.28
CA PRO A 107 5.43 0.14 -10.66
C PRO A 107 4.13 0.89 -11.02
N ARG A 108 4.20 2.22 -11.16
CA ARG A 108 3.04 3.05 -11.48
C ARG A 108 2.55 2.78 -12.91
N SER A 109 3.45 2.71 -13.87
CA SER A 109 3.13 2.32 -15.25
C SER A 109 2.64 0.86 -15.33
N ASN A 110 3.17 -0.04 -14.51
CA ASN A 110 2.69 -1.42 -14.44
C ASN A 110 1.23 -1.50 -13.96
N LEU A 111 0.83 -0.71 -12.97
CA LEU A 111 -0.59 -0.64 -12.54
C LEU A 111 -1.47 -0.14 -13.68
N LYS A 112 -1.06 0.91 -14.39
CA LYS A 112 -1.80 1.43 -15.56
C LYS A 112 -2.03 0.35 -16.61
N ARG A 113 -1.01 -0.47 -16.92
CA ARG A 113 -1.14 -1.62 -17.83
C ARG A 113 -2.22 -2.62 -17.41
N ILE A 114 -2.31 -2.95 -16.12
CA ILE A 114 -3.34 -3.87 -15.62
C ILE A 114 -4.74 -3.24 -15.64
N LEU A 115 -4.84 -1.93 -15.45
CA LEU A 115 -6.10 -1.21 -15.57
C LEU A 115 -6.63 -1.22 -17.02
N GLU A 116 -5.76 -1.18 -18.04
CA GLU A 116 -6.17 -1.36 -19.45
C GLU A 116 -6.83 -2.73 -19.68
N GLU A 117 -6.28 -3.80 -19.07
CA GLU A 117 -6.89 -5.15 -19.15
C GLU A 117 -8.28 -5.22 -18.48
N MET A 118 -8.56 -4.39 -17.50
CA MET A 118 -9.86 -4.26 -16.86
C MET A 118 -10.88 -3.62 -17.80
N GLU A 119 -10.47 -2.62 -18.58
CA GLU A 119 -11.33 -1.94 -19.55
C GLU A 119 -11.82 -2.87 -20.67
N ASP A 120 -10.99 -3.85 -21.07
CA ASP A 120 -11.36 -4.90 -22.03
C ASP A 120 -12.51 -5.80 -21.54
N LEU A 121 -12.68 -5.90 -20.21
CA LEU A 121 -13.79 -6.64 -19.59
C LEU A 121 -15.05 -5.79 -19.35
N GLY A 122 -15.04 -4.52 -19.76
CA GLY A 122 -16.18 -3.62 -19.65
C GLY A 122 -16.25 -2.80 -18.37
N PHE A 123 -15.19 -2.82 -17.55
CA PHE A 123 -15.10 -1.98 -16.36
C PHE A 123 -14.32 -0.70 -16.65
N SER A 124 -14.64 0.37 -15.93
CA SER A 124 -14.03 1.69 -16.13
C SER A 124 -13.17 2.14 -14.97
N ASN A 125 -13.51 1.74 -13.73
CA ASN A 125 -12.80 2.17 -12.54
C ASN A 125 -12.62 1.02 -11.56
N PHE A 126 -11.40 0.91 -11.06
CA PHE A 126 -11.06 0.13 -9.88
C PHE A 126 -10.65 1.09 -8.79
N ASN A 127 -11.41 1.13 -7.69
CA ASN A 127 -11.23 2.09 -6.61
C ASN A 127 -10.61 1.43 -5.39
N LEU A 128 -9.83 2.22 -4.66
CA LEU A 128 -9.22 1.85 -3.39
C LEU A 128 -9.48 2.92 -2.33
N GLY A 129 -10.05 2.50 -1.19
CA GLY A 129 -10.04 3.23 0.08
C GLY A 129 -9.08 2.51 1.04
N PRO A 130 -7.89 3.03 1.28
CA PRO A 130 -6.92 2.42 2.18
C PRO A 130 -7.13 2.88 3.62
N GLU A 131 -6.84 1.99 4.58
CA GLU A 131 -6.83 2.24 6.02
C GLU A 131 -5.42 1.96 6.55
N PRO A 132 -4.46 2.89 6.40
CA PRO A 132 -3.07 2.66 6.78
C PRO A 132 -2.80 2.99 8.24
N GLU A 133 -2.36 2.01 8.99
CA GLU A 133 -1.89 2.15 10.36
C GLU A 133 -0.40 2.49 10.42
N PHE A 134 0.01 3.22 11.45
CA PHE A 134 1.40 3.58 11.70
C PHE A 134 1.68 3.77 13.19
N PHE A 135 2.96 3.67 13.58
CA PHE A 135 3.41 3.95 14.94
C PHE A 135 4.12 5.29 15.03
N LEU A 136 3.94 5.96 16.16
CA LEU A 136 4.72 7.11 16.60
C LEU A 136 5.62 6.70 17.78
N PHE A 137 6.92 6.77 17.56
CA PHE A 137 7.94 6.48 18.57
C PHE A 137 8.66 7.74 19.02
N LYS A 138 9.10 7.74 20.27
CA LYS A 138 9.98 8.78 20.81
C LYS A 138 11.35 8.70 20.14
N LEU A 139 12.01 9.84 20.05
CA LEU A 139 13.41 9.93 19.67
C LEU A 139 14.28 9.91 20.93
N ASP A 140 15.50 9.38 20.82
CA ASP A 140 16.50 9.47 21.86
C ASP A 140 17.17 10.87 21.89
N GLU A 141 18.13 11.07 22.78
CA GLU A 141 18.88 12.33 22.92
C GLU A 141 19.72 12.71 21.68
N ASN A 142 20.01 11.75 20.81
CA ASN A 142 20.71 11.95 19.54
C ASN A 142 19.75 12.17 18.37
N GLY A 143 18.43 12.08 18.60
CA GLY A 143 17.40 12.20 17.58
C GLY A 143 17.20 10.91 16.79
N GLU A 144 17.66 9.76 17.28
CA GLU A 144 17.45 8.44 16.68
C GLU A 144 16.13 7.82 17.17
N PRO A 145 15.44 7.02 16.35
CA PRO A 145 14.20 6.36 16.74
C PRO A 145 14.43 5.32 17.86
N THR A 146 13.53 5.34 18.84
CA THR A 146 13.46 4.29 19.87
C THR A 146 12.32 3.31 19.56
N LEU A 147 12.15 2.27 20.39
CA LEU A 147 10.96 1.40 20.39
C LEU A 147 9.96 1.81 21.48
N GLU A 148 10.15 2.98 22.10
CA GLU A 148 9.21 3.52 23.08
C GLU A 148 8.11 4.30 22.35
N GLY A 149 6.86 3.80 22.44
CA GLY A 149 5.68 4.50 21.94
C GLY A 149 5.53 5.86 22.59
N ASN A 150 4.94 6.82 21.86
CA ASN A 150 4.72 8.16 22.41
C ASN A 150 3.74 8.17 23.59
N ASP A 151 2.91 7.13 23.76
CA ASP A 151 1.91 6.97 24.81
C ASP A 151 1.70 5.52 25.24
N GLN A 152 0.67 5.30 26.08
CA GLN A 152 0.19 3.99 26.53
C GLN A 152 -1.31 3.83 26.20
N GLY A 153 -1.78 4.54 25.18
CA GLY A 153 -3.16 4.49 24.69
C GLY A 153 -3.55 3.15 24.10
N SER A 154 -4.84 3.00 23.89
CA SER A 154 -5.49 1.85 23.27
C SER A 154 -6.57 2.32 22.30
N TYR A 155 -7.31 1.38 21.71
CA TYR A 155 -8.30 1.63 20.67
C TYR A 155 -9.32 2.69 21.07
N PHE A 156 -9.39 3.76 20.28
CA PHE A 156 -10.26 4.93 20.47
C PHE A 156 -10.03 5.76 21.76
N ASP A 157 -8.89 5.59 22.42
CA ASP A 157 -8.52 6.47 23.51
C ASP A 157 -8.33 7.92 22.99
N LEU A 158 -8.55 8.88 23.89
CA LEU A 158 -8.41 10.31 23.63
C LEU A 158 -7.45 10.96 24.64
N ALA A 159 -7.09 12.21 24.42
CA ALA A 159 -6.29 12.95 25.38
C ALA A 159 -6.99 13.00 26.77
N PRO A 160 -6.27 12.88 27.88
CA PRO A 160 -4.81 12.94 28.01
C PRO A 160 -4.07 11.60 27.91
N VAL A 161 -4.72 10.51 27.58
CA VAL A 161 -4.10 9.17 27.42
C VAL A 161 -3.41 9.08 26.04
N ASP A 162 -4.12 9.46 24.99
CA ASP A 162 -3.56 9.60 23.63
C ASP A 162 -2.68 10.86 23.54
N LEU A 163 -1.38 10.67 23.60
CA LEU A 163 -0.40 11.75 23.46
C LEU A 163 -0.01 12.05 22.00
N GLY A 164 -0.51 11.25 21.05
CA GLY A 164 -0.32 11.45 19.62
C GLY A 164 -1.37 12.34 18.96
N GLU A 165 -2.43 12.71 19.69
CA GLU A 165 -3.59 13.42 19.15
C GLU A 165 -3.21 14.73 18.42
N GLU A 166 -2.33 15.57 18.99
CA GLU A 166 -1.91 16.82 18.37
C GLU A 166 -1.10 16.60 17.10
N CYS A 167 -0.19 15.61 17.10
CA CYS A 167 0.57 15.23 15.91
C CYS A 167 -0.38 14.72 14.80
N ARG A 168 -1.30 13.83 15.16
CA ARG A 168 -2.29 13.29 14.23
C ARG A 168 -3.21 14.38 13.67
N ARG A 169 -3.65 15.34 14.50
CA ARG A 169 -4.44 16.49 14.08
C ARG A 169 -3.69 17.38 13.09
N GLU A 170 -2.39 17.69 13.32
CA GLU A 170 -1.60 18.45 12.35
C GLU A 170 -1.45 17.67 11.04
N ILE A 171 -1.22 16.35 11.09
CA ILE A 171 -1.17 15.50 9.89
C ILE A 171 -2.46 15.63 9.09
N VAL A 172 -3.63 15.50 9.72
CA VAL A 172 -4.95 15.66 9.07
C VAL A 172 -5.07 17.02 8.40
N LEU A 173 -4.79 18.12 9.12
CA LEU A 173 -4.87 19.47 8.57
C LEU A 173 -3.93 19.70 7.37
N GLU A 174 -2.74 19.13 7.39
CA GLU A 174 -1.81 19.26 6.28
C GLU A 174 -2.24 18.41 5.07
N LEU A 175 -2.85 17.24 5.30
CA LEU A 175 -3.43 16.41 4.24
C LEU A 175 -4.64 17.08 3.58
N GLU A 176 -5.55 17.68 4.36
CA GLU A 176 -6.71 18.42 3.83
C GLU A 176 -6.28 19.60 2.94
N LYS A 177 -5.24 20.33 3.32
CA LYS A 177 -4.69 21.44 2.51
C LYS A 177 -4.19 21.00 1.13
N ILE A 178 -3.80 19.74 0.98
CA ILE A 178 -3.33 19.17 -0.29
C ILE A 178 -4.38 18.30 -0.98
N GLY A 179 -5.64 18.39 -0.54
CA GLY A 179 -6.80 17.82 -1.23
C GLY A 179 -7.24 16.44 -0.78
N PHE A 180 -6.78 15.94 0.37
CA PHE A 180 -7.35 14.73 0.97
C PHE A 180 -8.72 15.03 1.58
N ASP A 181 -9.68 14.13 1.35
CA ASP A 181 -10.99 14.12 1.98
C ASP A 181 -10.94 13.12 3.15
N ILE A 182 -10.55 13.64 4.33
CA ILE A 182 -10.32 12.82 5.53
C ILE A 182 -11.66 12.41 6.13
N GLU A 183 -11.83 11.11 6.39
CA GLU A 183 -13.06 10.51 6.93
C GLU A 183 -12.94 10.24 8.45
N ALA A 184 -11.78 9.75 8.90
CA ALA A 184 -11.54 9.43 10.31
C ALA A 184 -10.06 9.54 10.70
N SER A 185 -9.81 9.76 11.99
CA SER A 185 -8.49 9.62 12.58
C SER A 185 -8.62 9.20 14.05
N HIS A 186 -7.92 8.17 14.48
CA HIS A 186 -8.03 7.66 15.85
C HIS A 186 -6.74 6.99 16.32
N HIS A 187 -6.69 6.76 17.64
CA HIS A 187 -5.71 5.89 18.25
C HIS A 187 -6.06 4.44 17.97
N GLU A 188 -5.08 3.62 17.62
CA GLU A 188 -5.21 2.19 17.36
C GLU A 188 -4.97 1.33 18.62
N VAL A 189 -5.07 -0.01 18.47
CA VAL A 189 -5.04 -0.97 19.58
C VAL A 189 -3.72 -0.93 20.36
N ALA A 190 -2.59 -0.80 19.65
CA ALA A 190 -1.28 -0.82 20.31
C ALA A 190 -0.86 0.56 20.80
N PRO A 191 -0.13 0.66 21.93
CA PRO A 191 0.46 1.92 22.40
C PRO A 191 1.26 2.63 21.31
N GLY A 192 0.97 3.92 21.11
CA GLY A 192 1.62 4.73 20.07
C GLY A 192 1.22 4.39 18.65
N GLN A 193 0.15 3.61 18.43
CA GLN A 193 -0.35 3.25 17.12
C GLN A 193 -1.56 4.10 16.73
N HIS A 194 -1.60 4.54 15.48
CA HIS A 194 -2.58 5.47 14.95
C HIS A 194 -3.04 5.05 13.56
N GLU A 195 -4.28 5.46 13.20
CA GLU A 195 -4.87 5.31 11.88
C GLU A 195 -5.48 6.64 11.43
N ILE A 196 -5.39 6.91 10.13
CA ILE A 196 -6.06 8.04 9.48
C ILE A 196 -6.63 7.55 8.16
N ASP A 197 -7.93 7.67 8.00
CA ASP A 197 -8.68 7.22 6.84
C ASP A 197 -9.14 8.37 5.98
N TRP A 198 -9.12 8.16 4.69
CA TRP A 198 -9.61 9.14 3.71
C TRP A 198 -10.42 8.46 2.61
N LYS A 199 -11.24 9.25 1.96
CA LYS A 199 -12.13 8.80 0.91
C LYS A 199 -11.39 8.06 -0.20
N TYR A 200 -12.01 6.99 -0.68
CA TYR A 200 -11.49 6.19 -1.79
C TYR A 200 -11.25 7.02 -3.05
N ALA A 201 -10.34 6.56 -3.88
CA ALA A 201 -10.03 7.15 -5.18
C ALA A 201 -9.78 6.06 -6.23
N PRO A 202 -9.76 6.38 -7.54
CA PRO A 202 -9.28 5.48 -8.59
C PRO A 202 -7.86 4.98 -8.28
N ALA A 203 -7.58 3.73 -8.65
CA ALA A 203 -6.42 2.95 -8.21
C ALA A 203 -5.08 3.70 -8.28
N VAL A 204 -4.77 4.37 -9.39
CA VAL A 204 -3.49 5.11 -9.54
C VAL A 204 -3.44 6.28 -8.55
N ALA A 205 -4.49 7.10 -8.50
CA ALA A 205 -4.57 8.24 -7.59
C ALA A 205 -4.55 7.80 -6.12
N ALA A 206 -5.22 6.68 -5.78
CA ALA A 206 -5.19 6.13 -4.43
C ALA A 206 -3.79 5.67 -4.02
N CYS A 207 -3.03 5.02 -4.92
CA CYS A 207 -1.64 4.65 -4.68
C CYS A 207 -0.73 5.88 -4.54
N ASP A 208 -0.91 6.90 -5.37
CA ASP A 208 -0.23 8.20 -5.27
C ASP A 208 -0.50 8.86 -3.90
N ASN A 209 -1.76 8.78 -3.43
CA ASN A 209 -2.18 9.29 -2.13
C ASN A 209 -1.52 8.52 -0.98
N ILE A 210 -1.43 7.18 -1.02
CA ILE A 210 -0.73 6.38 -0.01
C ILE A 210 0.74 6.82 0.11
N GLN A 211 1.43 7.02 -1.01
CA GLN A 211 2.82 7.47 -1.00
C GLN A 211 2.93 8.90 -0.43
N THR A 212 2.02 9.79 -0.83
CA THR A 212 1.95 11.16 -0.30
C THR A 212 1.66 11.16 1.20
N PHE A 213 0.71 10.36 1.66
CA PHE A 213 0.37 10.18 3.07
C PHE A 213 1.60 9.78 3.91
N LYS A 214 2.32 8.74 3.46
CA LYS A 214 3.55 8.31 4.16
C LYS A 214 4.60 9.42 4.28
N LEU A 215 4.73 10.25 3.26
CA LEU A 215 5.64 11.41 3.28
C LEU A 215 5.17 12.47 4.29
N VAL A 216 3.87 12.82 4.28
CA VAL A 216 3.28 13.81 5.19
C VAL A 216 3.42 13.35 6.64
N VAL A 217 2.98 12.12 6.95
CA VAL A 217 3.05 11.56 8.31
C VAL A 217 4.47 11.61 8.87
N LYS A 218 5.46 11.14 8.12
CA LYS A 218 6.86 11.19 8.55
C LYS A 218 7.39 12.61 8.73
N THR A 219 6.99 13.53 7.86
CA THR A 219 7.42 14.94 7.91
C THR A 219 6.85 15.64 9.13
N ILE A 220 5.56 15.46 9.40
CA ILE A 220 4.89 16.12 10.53
C ILE A 220 5.31 15.49 11.86
N ALA A 221 5.37 14.15 11.95
CA ALA A 221 5.87 13.48 13.16
C ALA A 221 7.27 14.00 13.56
N ARG A 222 8.17 14.19 12.59
CA ARG A 222 9.51 14.76 12.85
C ARG A 222 9.44 16.18 13.43
N LYS A 223 8.51 17.02 13.01
CA LYS A 223 8.30 18.36 13.60
C LYS A 223 7.85 18.29 15.06
N HIS A 224 7.08 17.26 15.43
CA HIS A 224 6.65 16.98 16.79
C HIS A 224 7.71 16.27 17.64
N GLY A 225 8.94 16.06 17.13
CA GLY A 225 10.00 15.34 17.85
C GLY A 225 9.72 13.84 17.96
N LEU A 226 8.91 13.28 17.03
CA LEU A 226 8.55 11.87 16.98
C LEU A 226 9.09 11.22 15.70
N HIS A 227 9.19 9.89 15.74
CA HIS A 227 9.47 9.06 14.57
C HIS A 227 8.22 8.30 14.18
N ALA A 228 7.73 8.52 12.95
CA ALA A 228 6.66 7.74 12.39
C ALA A 228 7.21 6.55 11.58
N THR A 229 6.71 5.35 11.87
CA THR A 229 7.05 4.15 11.10
C THR A 229 5.83 3.41 10.59
N PHE A 230 5.95 2.93 9.36
CA PHE A 230 5.00 2.03 8.68
C PHE A 230 5.50 0.57 8.69
N MET A 231 6.37 0.23 9.62
CA MET A 231 6.86 -1.13 9.82
C MET A 231 5.70 -2.04 10.26
N PRO A 232 5.47 -3.20 9.62
CA PRO A 232 4.31 -4.05 9.92
C PRO A 232 4.24 -4.56 11.36
N LYS A 233 5.39 -4.83 11.99
CA LYS A 233 5.48 -5.32 13.39
C LYS A 233 6.72 -4.77 14.06
N PRO A 234 6.70 -3.54 14.55
CA PRO A 234 7.89 -2.94 15.17
C PRO A 234 8.16 -3.47 16.58
N VAL A 235 7.12 -3.87 17.32
CA VAL A 235 7.24 -4.29 18.74
C VAL A 235 6.64 -5.68 18.92
N PHE A 236 7.37 -6.56 19.63
CA PHE A 236 6.90 -7.88 20.00
C PHE A 236 5.78 -7.79 21.06
N GLY A 237 4.78 -8.67 20.98
CA GLY A 237 3.74 -8.83 22.01
C GLY A 237 2.55 -7.86 21.92
N ILE A 238 2.56 -6.89 21.00
CA ILE A 238 1.42 -5.97 20.74
C ILE A 238 0.91 -6.11 19.31
N ALA A 239 -0.20 -5.47 18.93
CA ALA A 239 -0.71 -5.45 17.56
C ALA A 239 0.32 -4.86 16.59
N GLY A 240 0.31 -5.29 15.35
CA GLY A 240 1.11 -4.72 14.25
C GLY A 240 0.26 -3.83 13.35
N SER A 241 0.88 -3.11 12.41
CA SER A 241 0.20 -2.21 11.48
C SER A 241 -0.27 -2.93 10.23
N GLY A 242 -1.57 -2.84 9.95
CA GLY A 242 -2.21 -3.18 8.70
C GLY A 242 -2.31 -1.99 7.74
N MET A 243 -2.69 -2.26 6.53
CA MET A 243 -3.16 -1.29 5.55
C MET A 243 -4.29 -1.96 4.78
N HIS A 244 -5.49 -1.96 5.36
CA HIS A 244 -6.62 -2.65 4.75
C HIS A 244 -7.01 -1.96 3.45
N PHE A 245 -7.35 -2.76 2.43
CA PHE A 245 -7.74 -2.27 1.13
C PHE A 245 -9.24 -2.46 0.91
N ASN A 246 -10.00 -1.37 0.98
CA ASN A 246 -11.40 -1.35 0.56
C ASN A 246 -11.48 -1.17 -0.95
N LEU A 247 -11.92 -2.22 -1.65
CA LEU A 247 -11.86 -2.34 -3.10
C LEU A 247 -13.26 -2.38 -3.71
N SER A 248 -13.47 -1.63 -4.78
CA SER A 248 -14.70 -1.67 -5.57
C SER A 248 -14.42 -1.53 -7.06
N LEU A 249 -15.28 -2.15 -7.89
CA LEU A 249 -15.16 -2.15 -9.34
C LEU A 249 -16.41 -1.49 -9.93
N PHE A 250 -16.22 -0.62 -10.93
CA PHE A 250 -17.31 0.11 -11.58
C PHE A 250 -17.35 -0.19 -13.08
N ASP A 251 -18.55 -0.27 -13.63
CA ASP A 251 -18.76 -0.39 -15.08
C ASP A 251 -18.63 0.97 -15.80
N LYS A 252 -18.76 0.95 -17.14
CA LYS A 252 -18.64 2.15 -17.98
C LYS A 252 -19.82 3.12 -17.82
N GLU A 253 -20.93 2.67 -17.27
CA GLU A 253 -22.12 3.45 -16.94
C GLU A 253 -22.02 4.10 -15.55
N GLY A 254 -20.98 3.80 -14.77
CA GLY A 254 -20.76 4.33 -13.43
C GLY A 254 -21.50 3.58 -12.33
N ASN A 255 -22.02 2.37 -12.60
CA ASN A 255 -22.63 1.52 -11.59
C ASN A 255 -21.56 0.71 -10.88
N ASN A 256 -21.79 0.42 -9.61
CA ASN A 256 -20.91 -0.46 -8.83
C ASN A 256 -21.13 -1.92 -9.28
N ALA A 257 -20.13 -2.52 -9.93
CA ALA A 257 -20.19 -3.87 -10.48
C ALA A 257 -20.26 -4.97 -9.40
N PHE A 258 -19.98 -4.64 -8.15
CA PHE A 258 -20.08 -5.58 -7.03
C PHE A 258 -21.47 -5.65 -6.42
N TYR A 259 -22.37 -4.73 -6.76
CA TYR A 259 -23.72 -4.64 -6.21
C TYR A 259 -24.76 -5.34 -7.06
N ASP A 260 -25.64 -6.11 -6.43
CA ASP A 260 -26.88 -6.65 -7.00
C ASP A 260 -28.03 -6.48 -5.99
N PRO A 261 -29.02 -5.61 -6.27
CA PRO A 261 -30.15 -5.39 -5.35
C PRO A 261 -31.09 -6.60 -5.22
N THR A 262 -30.97 -7.60 -6.08
CA THR A 262 -31.81 -8.80 -6.08
C THR A 262 -31.21 -9.95 -5.27
N ASP A 263 -29.91 -9.88 -4.96
CA ASP A 263 -29.22 -10.86 -4.13
C ASP A 263 -29.51 -10.67 -2.64
N ALA A 264 -29.60 -11.76 -1.89
CA ALA A 264 -29.90 -11.73 -0.43
C ALA A 264 -28.84 -10.97 0.39
N HIS A 265 -27.60 -10.92 -0.08
CA HIS A 265 -26.49 -10.19 0.54
C HIS A 265 -26.15 -8.90 -0.20
N GLY A 266 -26.85 -8.57 -1.29
CA GLY A 266 -26.59 -7.42 -2.16
C GLY A 266 -25.28 -7.54 -2.94
N LEU A 267 -24.80 -8.76 -3.22
CA LEU A 267 -23.53 -9.01 -3.92
C LEU A 267 -23.77 -9.62 -5.29
N SER A 268 -23.21 -9.01 -6.33
CA SER A 268 -23.26 -9.54 -7.68
C SER A 268 -22.40 -10.79 -7.86
N ASP A 269 -22.65 -11.54 -8.94
CA ASP A 269 -21.77 -12.63 -9.37
C ASP A 269 -20.36 -12.11 -9.67
N THR A 270 -20.22 -10.90 -10.22
CA THR A 270 -18.92 -10.24 -10.44
C THR A 270 -18.13 -10.09 -9.15
N CYS A 271 -18.77 -9.64 -8.07
CA CYS A 271 -18.14 -9.55 -6.75
C CYS A 271 -17.67 -10.92 -6.26
N ARG A 272 -18.51 -11.94 -6.36
CA ARG A 272 -18.22 -13.32 -5.95
C ARG A 272 -17.05 -13.91 -6.74
N TYR A 273 -17.04 -13.71 -8.04
CA TYR A 273 -15.94 -14.16 -8.91
C TYR A 273 -14.63 -13.43 -8.58
N PHE A 274 -14.68 -12.13 -8.33
CA PHE A 274 -13.53 -11.34 -7.91
C PHE A 274 -12.95 -11.87 -6.59
N ILE A 275 -13.78 -12.10 -5.59
CA ILE A 275 -13.39 -12.69 -4.29
C ILE A 275 -12.73 -14.06 -4.52
N ALA A 276 -13.34 -14.92 -5.33
CA ALA A 276 -12.79 -16.25 -5.64
C ALA A 276 -11.41 -16.17 -6.29
N GLY A 277 -11.21 -15.23 -7.22
CA GLY A 277 -9.91 -14.97 -7.85
C GLY A 277 -8.87 -14.52 -6.84
N VAL A 278 -9.17 -13.54 -5.99
CA VAL A 278 -8.26 -13.07 -4.94
C VAL A 278 -7.91 -14.20 -3.95
N MET A 279 -8.88 -15.01 -3.53
CA MET A 279 -8.65 -16.15 -2.63
C MET A 279 -7.78 -17.23 -3.27
N LYS A 280 -8.00 -17.55 -4.56
CA LYS A 280 -7.20 -18.55 -5.30
C LYS A 280 -5.72 -18.18 -5.32
N HIS A 281 -5.41 -16.91 -5.49
CA HIS A 281 -4.05 -16.39 -5.61
C HIS A 281 -3.49 -15.83 -4.28
N ALA A 282 -4.24 -15.93 -3.17
CA ALA A 282 -3.90 -15.27 -1.91
C ALA A 282 -2.48 -15.57 -1.41
N LYS A 283 -1.99 -16.81 -1.55
CA LYS A 283 -0.63 -17.19 -1.14
C LYS A 283 0.45 -16.46 -1.94
N ALA A 284 0.27 -16.30 -3.24
CA ALA A 284 1.19 -15.57 -4.10
C ALA A 284 1.08 -14.04 -3.87
N LEU A 285 -0.15 -13.55 -3.70
CA LEU A 285 -0.41 -12.15 -3.37
C LEU A 285 0.26 -11.73 -2.05
N THR A 286 0.41 -12.64 -1.09
CA THR A 286 1.08 -12.36 0.19
C THR A 286 2.53 -11.91 -0.02
N ALA A 287 3.25 -12.41 -1.03
CA ALA A 287 4.60 -11.94 -1.33
C ALA A 287 4.66 -10.46 -1.70
N ILE A 288 3.61 -9.92 -2.31
CA ILE A 288 3.52 -8.53 -2.77
C ILE A 288 2.85 -7.63 -1.73
N CYS A 289 1.82 -8.13 -1.07
CA CYS A 289 1.06 -7.40 -0.06
C CYS A 289 1.73 -7.36 1.31
N ASN A 290 2.67 -8.30 1.57
CA ASN A 290 3.40 -8.48 2.82
C ASN A 290 4.88 -8.73 2.50
N PRO A 291 5.60 -7.73 1.95
CA PRO A 291 6.82 -7.95 1.18
C PRO A 291 8.10 -8.05 2.02
N THR A 292 8.03 -8.00 3.34
CA THR A 292 9.21 -8.00 4.20
C THR A 292 9.25 -9.20 5.14
N VAL A 293 10.43 -9.58 5.63
CA VAL A 293 10.54 -10.59 6.69
C VAL A 293 9.76 -10.19 7.94
N ASN A 294 9.62 -8.89 8.17
CA ASN A 294 8.87 -8.34 9.31
C ASN A 294 7.35 -8.49 9.12
N SER A 295 6.84 -8.50 7.90
CA SER A 295 5.42 -8.71 7.59
C SER A 295 4.88 -10.00 8.22
N TYR A 296 5.67 -11.06 8.26
CA TYR A 296 5.31 -12.36 8.83
C TYR A 296 5.39 -12.41 10.36
N LYS A 297 5.88 -11.35 11.00
CA LYS A 297 5.73 -11.13 12.45
C LYS A 297 4.38 -10.51 12.80
N ARG A 298 3.73 -9.81 11.83
CA ARG A 298 2.34 -9.36 11.94
C ARG A 298 1.36 -10.48 11.62
N LEU A 299 1.58 -11.26 10.55
CA LEU A 299 0.69 -12.34 10.10
C LEU A 299 0.81 -13.58 11.00
N VAL A 300 0.47 -13.41 12.28
CA VAL A 300 0.43 -14.46 13.30
C VAL A 300 -0.92 -14.44 14.02
N PRO A 301 -1.46 -15.61 14.43
CA PRO A 301 -2.72 -15.65 15.15
C PRO A 301 -2.69 -14.85 16.47
N GLY A 302 -3.81 -14.20 16.81
CA GLY A 302 -3.98 -13.53 18.12
C GLY A 302 -3.66 -12.04 18.14
N TYR A 303 -3.32 -11.41 17.00
CA TYR A 303 -3.02 -9.99 16.89
C TYR A 303 -3.85 -9.29 15.79
N GLU A 304 -5.09 -9.70 15.58
CA GLU A 304 -6.06 -9.12 14.63
C GLU A 304 -5.69 -9.18 13.14
N ALA A 305 -4.50 -9.63 12.78
CA ALA A 305 -4.12 -9.84 11.39
C ALA A 305 -4.71 -11.14 10.84
N PRO A 306 -5.25 -11.15 9.60
CA PRO A 306 -5.80 -12.36 8.99
C PRO A 306 -4.66 -13.30 8.58
N VAL A 307 -4.78 -14.58 8.95
CA VAL A 307 -3.83 -15.62 8.58
C VAL A 307 -4.47 -16.76 7.80
N TYR A 308 -5.79 -16.72 7.61
CA TYR A 308 -6.59 -17.77 6.98
C TYR A 308 -7.26 -17.26 5.72
N ILE A 309 -7.22 -18.07 4.65
CA ILE A 309 -7.83 -17.75 3.35
C ILE A 309 -9.32 -18.07 3.42
N ALA A 310 -10.11 -17.09 3.80
CA ALA A 310 -11.57 -17.15 3.92
C ALA A 310 -12.16 -15.77 3.65
N TRP A 311 -13.48 -15.71 3.43
CA TRP A 311 -14.24 -14.46 3.37
C TRP A 311 -15.49 -14.53 4.25
N SER A 312 -16.00 -13.37 4.67
CA SER A 312 -17.21 -13.26 5.47
C SER A 312 -17.89 -11.91 5.29
N ALA A 313 -19.21 -11.90 5.43
CA ALA A 313 -20.03 -10.69 5.49
C ALA A 313 -20.21 -10.14 6.91
N GLN A 314 -19.83 -10.88 7.96
CA GLN A 314 -20.13 -10.54 9.36
C GLN A 314 -18.91 -10.56 10.27
N ASN A 315 -17.86 -11.27 9.91
CA ASN A 315 -16.71 -11.55 10.78
C ASN A 315 -15.49 -10.71 10.34
N ARG A 316 -14.68 -10.25 11.31
CA ARG A 316 -13.42 -9.53 11.08
C ARG A 316 -12.17 -10.43 11.03
N SER A 317 -12.31 -11.75 11.29
CA SER A 317 -11.17 -12.68 11.30
C SER A 317 -10.69 -13.17 9.93
N PRO A 318 -11.51 -13.23 8.85
CA PRO A 318 -11.07 -13.74 7.56
C PRO A 318 -10.22 -12.72 6.77
N LEU A 319 -9.58 -13.23 5.70
CA LEU A 319 -8.77 -12.46 4.75
C LEU A 319 -9.58 -11.35 4.07
N ILE A 320 -10.82 -11.67 3.66
CA ILE A 320 -11.73 -10.74 2.98
C ILE A 320 -12.99 -10.56 3.81
N ARG A 321 -13.28 -9.31 4.17
CA ARG A 321 -14.54 -8.90 4.79
C ARG A 321 -15.40 -8.13 3.79
N ILE A 322 -16.72 -8.30 3.88
CA ILE A 322 -17.67 -7.48 3.15
C ILE A 322 -18.28 -6.46 4.12
N PRO A 323 -17.91 -5.17 4.03
CA PRO A 323 -18.56 -4.13 4.81
C PRO A 323 -20.07 -4.06 4.57
N GLU A 324 -20.84 -3.53 5.52
CA GLU A 324 -22.31 -3.59 5.48
C GLU A 324 -22.94 -2.67 4.41
N ALA A 325 -22.27 -1.58 4.05
CA ALA A 325 -22.78 -0.63 3.07
C ALA A 325 -22.99 -1.27 1.68
N ARG A 326 -24.08 -0.90 1.02
CA ARG A 326 -24.50 -1.43 -0.29
C ARG A 326 -24.74 -0.29 -1.30
N GLY A 327 -25.17 -0.64 -2.50
CA GLY A 327 -25.33 0.29 -3.61
C GLY A 327 -23.97 0.73 -4.14
N LEU A 328 -23.78 2.01 -4.33
CA LEU A 328 -22.50 2.57 -4.78
C LEU A 328 -21.34 2.33 -3.79
N SER A 329 -21.66 2.06 -2.54
CA SER A 329 -20.67 1.80 -1.48
C SER A 329 -20.35 0.31 -1.29
N THR A 330 -20.89 -0.59 -2.14
CA THR A 330 -20.58 -2.02 -2.08
C THR A 330 -19.10 -2.25 -2.39
N ARG A 331 -18.41 -2.93 -1.47
CA ARG A 331 -16.98 -3.16 -1.57
C ARG A 331 -16.54 -4.43 -0.86
N ILE A 332 -15.36 -4.88 -1.16
CA ILE A 332 -14.65 -5.89 -0.36
C ILE A 332 -13.51 -5.22 0.41
N GLU A 333 -13.21 -5.68 1.60
CA GLU A 333 -12.05 -5.26 2.39
C GLU A 333 -11.04 -6.41 2.44
N LEU A 334 -9.89 -6.21 1.79
CA LEU A 334 -8.75 -7.13 1.86
C LEU A 334 -7.85 -6.73 3.03
N ARG A 335 -7.78 -7.57 4.06
CA ARG A 335 -7.22 -7.20 5.37
C ARG A 335 -5.78 -7.62 5.59
N SER A 336 -5.19 -8.42 4.69
CA SER A 336 -3.82 -8.91 4.86
C SER A 336 -2.76 -7.87 4.53
N VAL A 337 -3.02 -6.95 3.62
CA VAL A 337 -2.03 -5.96 3.15
C VAL A 337 -1.44 -5.19 4.33
N ASP A 338 -0.14 -4.94 4.30
CA ASP A 338 0.53 -4.11 5.29
C ASP A 338 1.18 -2.86 4.67
N PRO A 339 1.50 -1.84 5.49
CA PRO A 339 1.99 -0.58 4.96
C PRO A 339 3.39 -0.63 4.34
N ALA A 340 4.14 -1.75 4.46
CA ALA A 340 5.41 -1.94 3.76
C ALA A 340 5.22 -2.30 2.28
N ALA A 341 4.01 -2.68 1.86
CA ALA A 341 3.70 -3.00 0.48
C ALA A 341 3.93 -1.81 -0.45
N ASN A 342 4.42 -2.11 -1.66
CA ASN A 342 4.35 -1.18 -2.78
C ASN A 342 2.89 -1.10 -3.26
N PRO A 343 2.19 0.04 -3.08
CA PRO A 343 0.75 0.10 -3.34
C PRO A 343 0.41 -0.15 -4.80
N TYR A 344 1.24 0.28 -5.74
CA TYR A 344 1.00 0.07 -7.18
C TYR A 344 1.08 -1.41 -7.55
N LEU A 345 2.10 -2.13 -7.03
CA LEU A 345 2.27 -3.56 -7.30
C LEU A 345 1.19 -4.40 -6.61
N ALA A 346 0.83 -4.04 -5.37
CA ALA A 346 -0.25 -4.69 -4.64
C ALA A 346 -1.58 -4.55 -5.40
N MET A 347 -1.94 -3.32 -5.83
CA MET A 347 -3.16 -3.08 -6.59
C MET A 347 -3.17 -3.80 -7.94
N ALA A 348 -2.06 -3.78 -8.68
CA ALA A 348 -1.93 -4.48 -9.96
C ALA A 348 -2.13 -6.00 -9.80
N ALA A 349 -1.49 -6.60 -8.80
CA ALA A 349 -1.58 -8.04 -8.53
C ALA A 349 -2.98 -8.46 -8.06
N ILE A 350 -3.59 -7.70 -7.15
CA ILE A 350 -4.94 -7.96 -6.63
C ILE A 350 -5.98 -7.82 -7.75
N LEU A 351 -5.90 -6.75 -8.54
CA LEU A 351 -6.81 -6.56 -9.68
C LEU A 351 -6.69 -7.71 -10.68
N ARG A 352 -5.48 -8.08 -11.07
CA ARG A 352 -5.26 -9.18 -12.02
C ARG A 352 -5.82 -10.51 -11.52
N ALA A 353 -5.63 -10.83 -10.24
CA ALA A 353 -6.19 -12.02 -9.60
C ALA A 353 -7.74 -11.98 -9.60
N GLY A 354 -8.33 -10.85 -9.25
CA GLY A 354 -9.79 -10.67 -9.29
C GLY A 354 -10.36 -10.77 -10.71
N LEU A 355 -9.68 -10.18 -11.71
CA LEU A 355 -10.09 -10.26 -13.12
C LEU A 355 -10.01 -11.69 -13.68
N GLU A 356 -9.03 -12.50 -13.25
CA GLU A 356 -9.05 -13.93 -13.59
C GLU A 356 -10.29 -14.61 -13.03
N GLY A 357 -10.62 -14.36 -11.76
CA GLY A 357 -11.82 -14.89 -11.16
C GLY A 357 -13.08 -14.57 -11.95
N ILE A 358 -13.19 -13.33 -12.46
CA ILE A 358 -14.32 -12.89 -13.30
C ILE A 358 -14.31 -13.60 -14.68
N ARG A 359 -13.15 -13.63 -15.35
CA ARG A 359 -13.00 -14.28 -16.68
C ARG A 359 -13.38 -15.76 -16.65
N GLU A 360 -12.87 -16.47 -15.65
CA GLU A 360 -13.05 -17.91 -15.46
C GLU A 360 -14.34 -18.27 -14.72
N LYS A 361 -15.09 -17.26 -14.23
CA LYS A 361 -16.31 -17.43 -13.41
C LYS A 361 -16.07 -18.41 -12.26
N LEU A 362 -14.98 -18.17 -11.51
CA LEU A 362 -14.56 -19.05 -10.44
C LEU A 362 -15.60 -19.12 -9.32
N PRO A 363 -15.99 -20.32 -8.87
CA PRO A 363 -16.94 -20.45 -7.78
C PRO A 363 -16.30 -19.94 -6.47
N VAL A 364 -16.99 -19.02 -5.79
CA VAL A 364 -16.56 -18.57 -4.46
C VAL A 364 -16.94 -19.63 -3.42
N PRO A 365 -16.06 -19.99 -2.46
CA PRO A 365 -16.40 -20.83 -1.33
C PRO A 365 -17.52 -20.21 -0.48
N ALA A 366 -18.20 -21.00 0.35
CA ALA A 366 -19.15 -20.49 1.31
C ALA A 366 -18.48 -19.48 2.28
N PRO A 367 -19.18 -18.40 2.69
CA PRO A 367 -18.64 -17.47 3.68
C PRO A 367 -18.45 -18.15 5.02
N VAL A 368 -17.47 -17.68 5.79
CA VAL A 368 -17.15 -18.21 7.13
C VAL A 368 -17.54 -17.18 8.18
N ASP A 369 -18.75 -17.30 8.72
CA ASP A 369 -19.31 -16.33 9.69
C ASP A 369 -19.04 -16.69 11.15
N ARG A 370 -18.23 -17.72 11.41
CA ARG A 370 -17.77 -18.11 12.75
C ARG A 370 -16.31 -17.70 12.98
N ASN A 371 -15.91 -17.59 14.24
CA ASN A 371 -14.54 -17.26 14.61
C ASN A 371 -13.56 -18.34 14.14
N ILE A 372 -12.78 -18.06 13.10
CA ILE A 372 -11.83 -19.00 12.50
C ILE A 372 -10.69 -19.33 13.48
N TYR A 373 -10.28 -18.40 14.35
CA TYR A 373 -9.21 -18.63 15.33
C TYR A 373 -9.59 -19.67 16.39
N ALA A 374 -10.89 -19.88 16.63
CA ALA A 374 -11.37 -20.92 17.53
C ALA A 374 -11.48 -22.32 16.89
N MET A 375 -11.28 -22.42 15.56
CA MET A 375 -11.35 -23.69 14.83
C MET A 375 -10.02 -24.44 14.93
N SER A 376 -10.10 -25.76 15.15
CA SER A 376 -8.95 -26.65 15.02
C SER A 376 -8.46 -26.74 13.56
N THR A 377 -7.22 -27.17 13.37
CA THR A 377 -6.67 -27.41 12.02
C THR A 377 -7.49 -28.45 11.23
N ALA A 378 -8.07 -29.45 11.91
CA ALA A 378 -8.91 -30.46 11.26
C ALA A 378 -10.23 -29.84 10.76
N GLU A 379 -10.90 -29.02 11.57
CA GLU A 379 -12.12 -28.32 11.18
C GLU A 379 -11.89 -27.35 10.04
N ARG A 380 -10.76 -26.60 10.02
CA ARG A 380 -10.43 -25.72 8.91
C ARG A 380 -10.23 -26.48 7.60
N LYS A 381 -9.53 -27.62 7.65
CA LYS A 381 -9.34 -28.48 6.48
C LYS A 381 -10.64 -29.07 5.94
N GLU A 382 -11.56 -29.44 6.80
CA GLU A 382 -12.87 -30.00 6.45
C GLU A 382 -13.71 -28.99 5.65
N VAL A 383 -13.63 -27.71 5.98
CA VAL A 383 -14.34 -26.62 5.29
C VAL A 383 -13.50 -25.94 4.21
N GLY A 384 -12.30 -26.46 3.89
CA GLY A 384 -11.46 -25.95 2.81
C GLY A 384 -10.75 -24.63 3.11
N ILE A 385 -10.56 -24.27 4.38
CA ILE A 385 -9.81 -23.05 4.77
C ILE A 385 -8.32 -23.38 4.82
N ASP A 386 -7.57 -22.69 4.00
CA ASP A 386 -6.10 -22.76 3.91
C ASP A 386 -5.44 -21.62 4.71
N ASP A 387 -4.17 -21.78 5.06
CA ASP A 387 -3.38 -20.75 5.72
C ASP A 387 -2.62 -19.88 4.69
N LEU A 388 -2.42 -18.59 5.00
CA LEU A 388 -1.47 -17.75 4.29
C LEU A 388 -0.04 -18.24 4.57
N PRO A 389 0.95 -17.92 3.70
CA PRO A 389 2.36 -18.21 3.95
C PRO A 389 2.82 -17.67 5.30
N SER A 390 3.62 -18.47 6.01
CA SER A 390 4.14 -18.15 7.34
C SER A 390 5.49 -17.43 7.33
N SER A 391 6.09 -17.30 6.16
CA SER A 391 7.40 -16.66 5.96
C SER A 391 7.52 -16.02 4.58
N LEU A 392 8.44 -15.06 4.46
CA LEU A 392 8.78 -14.46 3.16
C LEU A 392 9.27 -15.51 2.14
N ALA A 393 10.04 -16.51 2.60
CA ALA A 393 10.51 -17.59 1.72
C ALA A 393 9.34 -18.38 1.11
N GLU A 394 8.39 -18.80 1.94
CA GLU A 394 7.21 -19.55 1.50
C GLU A 394 6.36 -18.70 0.53
N ALA A 395 6.14 -17.43 0.84
CA ALA A 395 5.39 -16.52 -0.03
C ALA A 395 6.07 -16.33 -1.40
N ILE A 396 7.40 -16.19 -1.43
CA ILE A 396 8.17 -16.11 -2.68
C ILE A 396 8.07 -17.42 -3.48
N ASP A 397 8.06 -18.56 -2.83
CA ASP A 397 7.88 -19.83 -3.53
C ASP A 397 6.46 -19.98 -4.10
N CYS A 398 5.43 -19.51 -3.38
CA CYS A 398 4.08 -19.40 -3.91
C CYS A 398 4.00 -18.43 -5.12
N LEU A 399 4.65 -17.27 -5.04
CA LEU A 399 4.71 -16.31 -6.16
C LEU A 399 5.37 -16.90 -7.40
N LYS A 400 6.45 -17.69 -7.25
CA LYS A 400 7.12 -18.35 -8.38
C LYS A 400 6.24 -19.39 -9.07
N ALA A 401 5.38 -20.05 -8.32
CA ALA A 401 4.46 -21.08 -8.82
C ALA A 401 3.21 -20.49 -9.47
N ASP A 402 2.90 -19.22 -9.22
CA ASP A 402 1.67 -18.55 -9.67
C ASP A 402 1.93 -17.73 -10.94
N THR A 403 1.40 -18.18 -12.05
CA THR A 403 1.58 -17.50 -13.36
C THR A 403 0.81 -16.19 -13.44
N VAL A 404 -0.36 -16.08 -12.79
CA VAL A 404 -1.25 -14.91 -12.87
C VAL A 404 -0.64 -13.71 -12.13
N VAL A 405 -0.20 -13.92 -10.90
CA VAL A 405 0.46 -12.87 -10.11
C VAL A 405 1.82 -12.50 -10.72
N LYS A 406 2.56 -13.48 -11.25
CA LYS A 406 3.79 -13.23 -11.99
C LYS A 406 3.56 -12.34 -13.21
N ASP A 407 2.54 -12.62 -14.03
CA ASP A 407 2.21 -11.85 -15.22
C ASP A 407 1.71 -10.44 -14.85
N ALA A 408 1.03 -10.30 -13.70
CA ALA A 408 0.61 -8.99 -13.18
C ALA A 408 1.80 -8.05 -12.94
N LEU A 409 2.94 -8.57 -12.52
CA LEU A 409 4.16 -7.79 -12.29
C LEU A 409 4.94 -7.51 -13.58
N GLY A 410 4.77 -8.34 -14.61
CA GLY A 410 5.62 -8.32 -15.79
C GLY A 410 7.04 -8.83 -15.50
N GLY A 411 7.76 -9.22 -16.56
CA GLY A 411 9.03 -9.96 -16.43
C GLY A 411 10.13 -9.19 -15.69
N HIS A 412 10.25 -7.88 -15.93
CA HIS A 412 11.30 -7.06 -15.30
C HIS A 412 11.07 -6.91 -13.79
N ILE A 413 9.89 -6.43 -13.38
CA ILE A 413 9.56 -6.23 -11.95
C ILE A 413 9.61 -7.58 -11.22
N TYR A 414 9.00 -8.62 -11.78
CA TYR A 414 9.00 -9.95 -11.16
C TYR A 414 10.41 -10.44 -10.86
N SER A 415 11.31 -10.41 -11.85
CA SER A 415 12.67 -10.96 -11.69
C SER A 415 13.45 -10.21 -10.62
N ASN A 416 13.44 -8.88 -10.67
CA ASN A 416 14.16 -8.04 -9.71
C ASN A 416 13.54 -8.11 -8.30
N PHE A 417 12.21 -8.13 -8.21
CA PHE A 417 11.51 -8.29 -6.93
C PHE A 417 11.85 -9.61 -6.24
N VAL A 418 11.77 -10.72 -6.97
CA VAL A 418 12.08 -12.05 -6.43
C VAL A 418 13.55 -12.14 -6.02
N GLU A 419 14.48 -11.57 -6.77
CA GLU A 419 15.90 -11.55 -6.42
C GLU A 419 16.14 -10.75 -5.14
N ALA A 420 15.63 -9.52 -5.05
CA ALA A 420 15.75 -8.68 -3.86
C ALA A 420 15.17 -9.37 -2.62
N LYS A 421 14.00 -10.01 -2.73
CA LYS A 421 13.36 -10.69 -1.60
C LYS A 421 14.05 -11.99 -1.20
N LYS A 422 14.66 -12.71 -2.12
CA LYS A 422 15.55 -13.85 -1.79
C LYS A 422 16.79 -13.38 -1.04
N PHE A 423 17.38 -12.26 -1.44
CA PHE A 423 18.54 -11.69 -0.75
C PHE A 423 18.15 -11.25 0.68
N GLU A 424 17.03 -10.54 0.84
CA GLU A 424 16.50 -10.15 2.16
C GLU A 424 16.31 -11.37 3.07
N TRP A 425 15.66 -12.43 2.55
CA TRP A 425 15.45 -13.67 3.30
C TRP A 425 16.76 -14.35 3.69
N ALA A 426 17.72 -14.42 2.78
CA ALA A 426 19.03 -15.04 3.03
C ALA A 426 19.80 -14.29 4.12
N ALA A 427 19.77 -12.96 4.10
CA ALA A 427 20.39 -12.14 5.12
C ALA A 427 19.68 -12.30 6.48
N TYR A 428 18.35 -12.30 6.50
CA TYR A 428 17.57 -12.46 7.73
C TYR A 428 17.80 -13.82 8.40
N ARG A 429 17.69 -14.92 7.63
CA ARG A 429 17.79 -16.28 8.20
C ARG A 429 19.17 -16.64 8.74
N SER A 430 20.20 -15.85 8.43
CA SER A 430 21.54 -16.02 8.95
C SER A 430 21.79 -15.26 10.26
N GLN A 431 20.83 -14.41 10.69
CA GLN A 431 20.94 -13.70 11.94
C GLN A 431 20.74 -14.64 13.14
N VAL A 432 21.56 -14.46 14.16
CA VAL A 432 21.34 -15.09 15.46
C VAL A 432 20.62 -14.08 16.34
N THR A 433 19.37 -14.37 16.67
CA THR A 433 18.51 -13.44 17.44
C THR A 433 18.77 -13.52 18.94
N GLN A 434 18.45 -12.46 19.67
CA GLN A 434 18.53 -12.47 21.14
C GLN A 434 17.67 -13.59 21.73
N TRP A 435 16.50 -13.88 21.16
CA TRP A 435 15.63 -14.97 21.59
C TRP A 435 16.35 -16.34 21.51
N GLU A 436 17.09 -16.63 20.44
CA GLU A 436 17.87 -17.86 20.29
C GLU A 436 18.96 -17.97 21.35
N LEU A 437 19.68 -16.86 21.60
CA LEU A 437 20.72 -16.81 22.64
C LEU A 437 20.11 -17.05 24.03
N ASP A 438 18.98 -16.42 24.33
CA ASP A 438 18.29 -16.58 25.62
C ASP A 438 17.78 -18.01 25.83
N GLN A 439 17.31 -18.68 24.77
CA GLN A 439 16.80 -20.04 24.84
C GLN A 439 17.90 -21.10 24.85
N TYR A 440 18.96 -20.93 24.05
CA TYR A 440 19.84 -22.03 23.71
C TYR A 440 21.26 -21.89 24.25
N LEU A 441 21.81 -20.68 24.43
CA LEU A 441 23.21 -20.47 24.76
C LEU A 441 23.67 -21.16 26.07
N LYS A 442 22.78 -21.26 27.06
CA LYS A 442 23.06 -21.93 28.33
C LYS A 442 22.65 -23.40 28.38
N LEU A 443 21.91 -23.84 27.35
CA LEU A 443 21.33 -25.19 27.31
C LEU A 443 22.25 -26.15 26.56
N PHE A 444 22.94 -25.65 25.56
CA PHE A 444 23.89 -26.37 24.70
C PHE A 444 25.31 -25.77 24.84
#